data_1c16fb7cbcf1ef7925b45b1d857d77e5
#
_entry.id   1c16fb7cbcf1ef7925b45b1d857d77e5
#
_cell.length_a   1.000
_cell.length_b   1.000
_cell.length_c   1.000
_cell.angle_alpha   90.00
_cell.angle_beta   90.00
_cell.angle_gamma   90.00
#
_symmetry.space_group_name_H-M   'P 1'
#
loop_
_entity.id
_entity.type
_entity.pdbx_description
1 polymer ?
#
loop_
_entity_poly.entity_id
_entity_poly.type
_entity_poly.pdbx_seq_one_letter_code
_entity_poly.pdbx_strand_id
1 'polypeptide(L)'
;VPEFTVIPRGRRIARPKHLRFPILIKPLKEEASLGISQASFVSTDEQFKERVQFIHEKFNNDVIAEEYIEGRELYVGVLGNERLDVYPIRELIFKEVPPDEPKIATYKAKWDEEYRKRWGLQNQFAEGLDPAVERDIMQTCKRIYHLLTIDGYARLDLRLTAANEIYFIEANPNPILAADEDFAQ
;
A
#
# COMPACT_ATOMS: atom_id res chain seq x y z
N VAL A 1 -3.20 10.89 -1.67
CA VAL A 1 -2.72 9.78 -2.50
C VAL A 1 -1.39 10.15 -3.13
N PRO A 2 -0.52 9.19 -3.47
CA PRO A 2 0.67 9.44 -4.29
C PRO A 2 0.30 10.01 -5.66
N GLU A 3 1.23 10.71 -6.31
CA GLU A 3 1.09 11.04 -7.74
C GLU A 3 1.08 9.75 -8.55
N PHE A 4 0.17 9.62 -9.50
CA PHE A 4 0.01 8.37 -10.25
C PHE A 4 -0.37 8.57 -11.71
N THR A 5 -0.24 7.51 -12.48
CA THR A 5 -0.77 7.40 -13.83
C THR A 5 -1.28 5.99 -14.10
N VAL A 6 -2.30 5.89 -14.95
CA VAL A 6 -2.78 4.60 -15.47
C VAL A 6 -2.26 4.42 -16.89
N ILE A 7 -1.71 3.23 -17.16
CA ILE A 7 -1.19 2.85 -18.49
C ILE A 7 -2.04 1.70 -19.01
N PRO A 8 -3.02 1.99 -19.89
CA PRO A 8 -3.87 0.96 -20.45
C PRO A 8 -3.11 0.03 -21.41
N ARG A 9 -3.53 -1.21 -21.48
CA ARG A 9 -3.01 -2.17 -22.45
C ARG A 9 -3.21 -1.68 -23.88
N GLY A 10 -2.26 -2.03 -24.75
CA GLY A 10 -2.29 -1.64 -26.15
C GLY A 10 -1.96 -0.16 -26.42
N ARG A 11 -1.62 0.60 -25.40
CA ARG A 11 -1.13 1.98 -25.53
C ARG A 11 0.39 2.02 -25.47
N ARG A 12 0.96 3.13 -25.97
CA ARG A 12 2.39 3.39 -25.87
C ARG A 12 2.80 3.44 -24.40
N ILE A 13 3.80 2.65 -24.04
CA ILE A 13 4.38 2.66 -22.71
C ILE A 13 5.37 3.81 -22.61
N ALA A 14 5.03 4.83 -21.84
CA ALA A 14 5.90 5.96 -21.56
C ALA A 14 5.56 6.55 -20.19
N ARG A 15 6.57 6.85 -19.38
CA ARG A 15 6.40 7.53 -18.10
C ARG A 15 6.05 9.01 -18.36
N PRO A 16 4.97 9.53 -17.77
CA PRO A 16 4.70 10.97 -17.79
C PRO A 16 5.79 11.75 -17.04
N LYS A 17 6.10 12.96 -17.52
CA LYS A 17 7.17 13.79 -16.95
C LYS A 17 6.92 14.21 -15.49
N HIS A 18 5.65 14.32 -15.07
CA HIS A 18 5.29 14.71 -13.71
C HIS A 18 5.51 13.57 -12.71
N LEU A 19 5.50 12.31 -13.13
CA LEU A 19 5.71 11.16 -12.26
C LEU A 19 7.20 10.95 -12.01
N ARG A 20 7.63 11.10 -10.77
CA ARG A 20 9.04 11.06 -10.35
C ARG A 20 9.45 9.68 -9.87
N PHE A 21 10.69 9.32 -10.11
CA PHE A 21 11.29 8.13 -9.53
C PHE A 21 11.66 8.34 -8.04
N PRO A 22 11.65 7.27 -7.24
CA PRO A 22 11.25 5.89 -7.59
C PRO A 22 9.74 5.73 -7.73
N ILE A 23 9.33 4.76 -8.56
CA ILE A 23 7.94 4.49 -8.89
C ILE A 23 7.60 3.05 -8.51
N LEU A 24 6.42 2.84 -7.94
CA LEU A 24 5.84 1.52 -7.73
C LEU A 24 4.83 1.20 -8.84
N ILE A 25 5.04 0.07 -9.53
CA ILE A 25 4.21 -0.37 -10.66
C ILE A 25 3.39 -1.59 -10.25
N LYS A 26 2.07 -1.47 -10.37
CA LYS A 26 1.10 -2.49 -9.95
C LYS A 26 0.09 -2.81 -11.04
N PRO A 27 -0.45 -4.04 -11.12
CA PRO A 27 -1.66 -4.29 -11.88
C PRO A 27 -2.81 -3.42 -11.33
N LEU A 28 -3.63 -2.86 -12.22
CA LEU A 28 -4.69 -1.92 -11.81
C LEU A 28 -5.86 -2.61 -11.11
N LYS A 29 -6.17 -3.88 -11.46
CA LYS A 29 -7.39 -4.58 -11.02
C LYS A 29 -7.12 -5.83 -10.19
N GLU A 30 -5.87 -6.06 -9.78
CA GLU A 30 -5.53 -7.21 -8.93
C GLU A 30 -5.54 -6.82 -7.46
N GLU A 31 -5.94 -7.77 -6.63
CA GLU A 31 -6.02 -7.65 -5.17
C GLU A 31 -4.91 -8.44 -4.48
N ALA A 32 -4.83 -8.35 -3.16
CA ALA A 32 -3.92 -9.12 -2.30
C ALA A 32 -2.44 -9.05 -2.69
N SER A 33 -1.99 -7.93 -3.24
CA SER A 33 -0.63 -7.70 -3.75
C SER A 33 -0.23 -8.63 -4.91
N LEU A 34 -1.19 -9.26 -5.60
CA LEU A 34 -0.91 -10.09 -6.76
C LEU A 34 -0.20 -9.26 -7.83
N GLY A 35 0.92 -9.78 -8.33
CA GLY A 35 1.75 -9.06 -9.30
C GLY A 35 2.65 -7.99 -8.70
N ILE A 36 2.69 -7.79 -7.37
CA ILE A 36 3.64 -6.88 -6.70
C ILE A 36 4.83 -7.68 -6.16
N SER A 37 6.02 -7.26 -6.57
CA SER A 37 7.31 -7.84 -6.15
C SER A 37 8.35 -6.73 -6.00
N GLN A 38 9.57 -7.05 -5.60
CA GLN A 38 10.67 -6.06 -5.58
C GLN A 38 10.90 -5.43 -6.97
N ALA A 39 10.72 -6.19 -8.05
CA ALA A 39 10.78 -5.66 -9.42
C ALA A 39 9.64 -4.67 -9.77
N SER A 40 8.67 -4.47 -8.89
CA SER A 40 7.66 -3.42 -9.05
C SER A 40 8.18 -2.03 -8.68
N PHE A 41 9.26 -1.96 -7.90
CA PHE A 41 9.98 -0.73 -7.60
C PHE A 41 10.98 -0.45 -8.71
N VAL A 42 10.80 0.67 -9.39
CA VAL A 42 11.60 1.04 -10.55
C VAL A 42 12.20 2.43 -10.38
N SER A 43 13.43 2.60 -10.87
CA SER A 43 14.20 3.84 -10.75
C SER A 43 14.68 4.38 -12.10
N THR A 44 14.40 3.67 -13.20
CA THR A 44 14.75 4.11 -14.56
C THR A 44 13.61 3.91 -15.56
N ASP A 45 13.65 4.63 -16.67
CA ASP A 45 12.64 4.50 -17.73
C ASP A 45 12.68 3.12 -18.41
N GLU A 46 13.83 2.44 -18.42
CA GLU A 46 13.99 1.08 -18.92
C GLU A 46 13.23 0.09 -18.02
N GLN A 47 13.51 0.11 -16.72
CA GLN A 47 12.82 -0.72 -15.73
C GLN A 47 11.30 -0.45 -15.73
N PHE A 48 10.91 0.82 -15.89
CA PHE A 48 9.50 1.21 -16.00
C PHE A 48 8.83 0.52 -17.19
N LYS A 49 9.43 0.57 -18.38
CA LYS A 49 8.88 -0.07 -19.59
C LYS A 49 8.81 -1.59 -19.46
N GLU A 50 9.88 -2.21 -18.99
CA GLU A 50 9.96 -3.66 -18.79
C GLU A 50 8.89 -4.14 -17.81
N ARG A 51 8.73 -3.43 -16.68
CA ARG A 51 7.76 -3.81 -15.67
C ARG A 51 6.32 -3.63 -16.14
N VAL A 52 5.99 -2.54 -16.82
CA VAL A 52 4.66 -2.32 -17.41
C VAL A 52 4.36 -3.40 -18.43
N GLN A 53 5.30 -3.69 -19.33
CA GLN A 53 5.15 -4.73 -20.34
C GLN A 53 4.90 -6.10 -19.72
N PHE A 54 5.69 -6.46 -18.71
CA PHE A 54 5.50 -7.72 -17.97
C PHE A 54 4.09 -7.86 -17.39
N ILE A 55 3.54 -6.80 -16.78
CA ILE A 55 2.19 -6.84 -16.22
C ILE A 55 1.15 -6.96 -17.33
N HIS A 56 1.27 -6.21 -18.42
CA HIS A 56 0.37 -6.30 -19.57
C HIS A 56 0.31 -7.72 -20.16
N GLU A 57 1.45 -8.38 -20.29
CA GLU A 57 1.56 -9.70 -20.89
C GLU A 57 1.16 -10.83 -19.93
N LYS A 58 1.69 -10.77 -18.70
CA LYS A 58 1.54 -11.87 -17.72
C LYS A 58 0.18 -11.87 -17.04
N PHE A 59 -0.32 -10.69 -16.67
CA PHE A 59 -1.57 -10.54 -15.91
C PHE A 59 -2.75 -10.13 -16.78
N ASN A 60 -2.51 -9.81 -18.06
CA ASN A 60 -3.56 -9.34 -18.97
C ASN A 60 -4.33 -8.13 -18.40
N ASN A 61 -3.65 -7.24 -17.67
CA ASN A 61 -4.22 -6.17 -16.88
C ASN A 61 -3.65 -4.80 -17.28
N ASP A 62 -4.43 -3.74 -17.09
CA ASP A 62 -3.91 -2.38 -17.12
C ASP A 62 -2.99 -2.15 -15.93
N VAL A 63 -2.15 -1.13 -16.00
CA VAL A 63 -1.16 -0.82 -14.97
C VAL A 63 -1.49 0.50 -14.31
N ILE A 64 -1.32 0.56 -12.99
CA ILE A 64 -1.15 1.80 -12.24
C ILE A 64 0.32 1.95 -11.85
N ALA A 65 0.89 3.12 -12.13
CA ALA A 65 2.24 3.51 -11.73
C ALA A 65 2.11 4.69 -10.78
N GLU A 66 2.67 4.57 -9.58
CA GLU A 66 2.57 5.55 -8.49
C GLU A 66 3.96 5.94 -8.01
N GLU A 67 4.18 7.21 -7.63
CA GLU A 67 5.38 7.59 -6.89
C GLU A 67 5.49 6.75 -5.61
N TYR A 68 6.66 6.18 -5.36
CA TYR A 68 6.89 5.44 -4.12
C TYR A 68 7.00 6.41 -2.95
N ILE A 69 6.15 6.24 -1.97
CA ILE A 69 6.19 7.04 -0.73
C ILE A 69 7.03 6.29 0.31
N GLU A 70 8.20 6.83 0.62
CA GLU A 70 9.02 6.32 1.70
C GLU A 70 8.40 6.67 3.05
N GLY A 71 8.33 5.68 3.96
CA GLY A 71 7.75 5.90 5.28
C GLY A 71 7.25 4.62 5.93
N ARG A 72 6.53 4.80 7.02
CA ARG A 72 5.88 3.73 7.79
C ARG A 72 4.66 3.23 7.02
N GLU A 73 4.46 1.92 6.97
CA GLU A 73 3.28 1.31 6.38
C GLU A 73 2.27 0.99 7.47
N LEU A 74 1.15 1.72 7.45
CA LEU A 74 0.13 1.69 8.49
C LEU A 74 -1.17 1.09 7.97
N TYR A 75 -1.84 0.34 8.83
CA TYR A 75 -3.13 -0.27 8.58
C TYR A 75 -4.13 0.20 9.63
N VAL A 76 -5.30 0.67 9.20
CA VAL A 76 -6.32 1.22 10.08
C VAL A 76 -7.65 0.55 9.81
N GLY A 77 -8.14 -0.20 10.79
CA GLY A 77 -9.48 -0.78 10.77
C GLY A 77 -10.54 0.29 11.07
N VAL A 78 -11.63 0.29 10.29
CA VAL A 78 -12.79 1.14 10.52
C VAL A 78 -14.05 0.29 10.45
N LEU A 79 -14.93 0.43 11.44
CA LEU A 79 -16.19 -0.29 11.56
C LEU A 79 -17.35 0.71 11.74
N GLY A 80 -18.46 0.44 11.08
CA GLY A 80 -19.73 1.15 11.25
C GLY A 80 -20.23 1.82 9.97
N ASN A 81 -21.36 2.52 10.06
CA ASN A 81 -22.01 3.20 8.94
C ASN A 81 -22.18 4.68 9.26
N GLU A 82 -23.23 5.06 10.01
CA GLU A 82 -23.45 6.45 10.44
C GLU A 82 -22.44 6.89 11.51
N ARG A 83 -22.17 6.00 12.46
CA ARG A 83 -21.14 6.20 13.49
C ARG A 83 -20.00 5.24 13.23
N LEU A 84 -18.78 5.78 13.11
CA LEU A 84 -17.58 5.03 12.83
C LEU A 84 -16.70 4.85 14.06
N ASP A 85 -16.37 3.61 14.37
CA ASP A 85 -15.30 3.23 15.28
C ASP A 85 -14.03 2.99 14.48
N VAL A 86 -12.94 3.67 14.87
CA VAL A 86 -11.62 3.50 14.27
C VAL A 86 -10.76 2.73 15.27
N TYR A 87 -10.22 1.62 14.83
CA TYR A 87 -9.40 0.76 15.65
C TYR A 87 -7.97 1.30 15.81
N PRO A 88 -7.21 0.81 16.79
CA PRO A 88 -5.82 1.18 16.98
C PRO A 88 -5.00 0.94 15.71
N ILE A 89 -4.10 1.87 15.42
CA ILE A 89 -3.28 1.83 14.21
C ILE A 89 -2.29 0.66 14.28
N ARG A 90 -2.27 -0.17 13.24
CA ARG A 90 -1.31 -1.25 13.06
C ARG A 90 -0.21 -0.80 12.12
N GLU A 91 0.96 -1.42 12.20
CA GLU A 91 2.12 -1.13 11.35
C GLU A 91 2.78 -2.41 10.88
N LEU A 92 3.15 -2.45 9.60
CA LEU A 92 4.03 -3.47 9.05
C LEU A 92 5.48 -3.03 9.23
N ILE A 93 6.19 -3.73 10.11
CA ILE A 93 7.60 -3.49 10.40
C ILE A 93 8.49 -4.36 9.52
N PHE A 94 9.57 -3.75 8.99
CA PHE A 94 10.60 -4.38 8.17
C PHE A 94 11.95 -4.31 8.93
N LYS A 95 12.26 -5.31 9.76
CA LYS A 95 13.44 -5.27 10.65
C LYS A 95 14.76 -5.59 9.94
N GLU A 96 14.73 -6.58 9.06
CA GLU A 96 15.93 -7.17 8.43
C GLU A 96 16.05 -6.81 6.93
N VAL A 97 15.28 -5.81 6.46
CA VAL A 97 15.39 -5.34 5.07
C VAL A 97 16.61 -4.43 4.95
N PRO A 98 17.56 -4.73 4.03
CA PRO A 98 18.71 -3.87 3.77
C PRO A 98 18.31 -2.43 3.47
N PRO A 99 19.13 -1.43 3.84
CA PRO A 99 18.79 -0.01 3.64
C PRO A 99 18.56 0.41 2.18
N ASP A 100 19.18 -0.32 1.24
CA ASP A 100 19.09 -0.11 -0.20
C ASP A 100 17.91 -0.83 -0.87
N GLU A 101 17.19 -1.67 -0.12
CA GLU A 101 16.02 -2.38 -0.61
C GLU A 101 14.72 -1.66 -0.23
N PRO A 102 13.76 -1.53 -1.16
CA PRO A 102 12.50 -0.87 -0.89
C PRO A 102 11.63 -1.69 0.08
N LYS A 103 11.04 -1.00 1.05
CA LYS A 103 10.10 -1.59 2.02
C LYS A 103 8.70 -1.61 1.43
N ILE A 104 8.33 -2.72 0.81
CA ILE A 104 7.07 -2.89 0.09
C ILE A 104 6.35 -4.14 0.58
N ALA A 105 5.04 -4.02 0.86
CA ALA A 105 4.14 -5.15 1.12
C ALA A 105 3.89 -5.97 -0.15
N THR A 106 4.91 -6.70 -0.61
CA THR A 106 4.83 -7.56 -1.78
C THR A 106 3.91 -8.77 -1.53
N TYR A 107 3.56 -9.50 -2.59
CA TYR A 107 2.84 -10.77 -2.46
C TYR A 107 3.56 -11.72 -1.49
N LYS A 108 4.89 -11.85 -1.57
CA LYS A 108 5.68 -12.68 -0.65
C LYS A 108 5.67 -12.14 0.78
N ALA A 109 5.63 -10.83 0.97
CA ALA A 109 5.53 -10.22 2.29
C ALA A 109 4.20 -10.56 2.98
N LYS A 110 3.14 -10.83 2.23
CA LYS A 110 1.83 -11.24 2.77
C LYS A 110 1.71 -12.75 2.98
N TRP A 111 2.22 -13.57 2.06
CA TRP A 111 1.85 -14.99 1.96
C TRP A 111 2.99 -15.99 2.14
N ASP A 112 4.26 -15.56 2.18
CA ASP A 112 5.42 -16.42 2.26
C ASP A 112 6.07 -16.31 3.64
N GLU A 113 5.88 -17.31 4.50
CA GLU A 113 6.41 -17.32 5.86
C GLU A 113 7.94 -17.29 5.92
N GLU A 114 8.63 -17.96 4.99
CA GLU A 114 10.09 -17.96 4.95
C GLU A 114 10.61 -16.57 4.54
N TYR A 115 9.96 -15.93 3.58
CA TYR A 115 10.24 -14.55 3.21
C TYR A 115 10.01 -13.60 4.39
N ARG A 116 8.88 -13.73 5.10
CA ARG A 116 8.57 -12.92 6.29
C ARG A 116 9.62 -13.08 7.39
N LYS A 117 10.03 -14.32 7.68
CA LYS A 117 11.10 -14.60 8.65
C LYS A 117 12.43 -14.00 8.22
N ARG A 118 12.82 -14.20 6.97
CA ARG A 118 14.10 -13.68 6.41
C ARG A 118 14.21 -12.17 6.47
N TRP A 119 13.11 -11.46 6.24
CA TRP A 119 13.06 -10.00 6.19
C TRP A 119 12.60 -9.36 7.51
N GLY A 120 12.37 -10.17 8.53
CA GLY A 120 11.93 -9.72 9.86
C GLY A 120 10.60 -8.97 9.80
N LEU A 121 9.65 -9.41 8.97
CA LEU A 121 8.36 -8.76 8.78
C LEU A 121 7.43 -9.08 9.96
N GLN A 122 6.93 -8.05 10.61
CA GLN A 122 6.02 -8.17 11.76
C GLN A 122 4.90 -7.14 11.65
N ASN A 123 3.68 -7.60 11.90
CA ASN A 123 2.52 -6.73 12.07
C ASN A 123 2.34 -6.48 13.57
N GLN A 124 2.34 -5.23 13.99
CA GLN A 124 2.19 -4.85 15.39
C GLN A 124 1.39 -3.55 15.53
N PHE A 125 1.01 -3.18 16.74
CA PHE A 125 0.48 -1.84 16.97
C PHE A 125 1.55 -0.79 16.70
N ALA A 126 1.15 0.31 16.04
CA ALA A 126 2.07 1.39 15.74
C ALA A 126 2.52 2.08 17.04
N GLU A 127 3.83 2.11 17.27
CA GLU A 127 4.42 2.74 18.43
C GLU A 127 5.06 4.08 18.09
N GLY A 128 5.16 4.99 19.07
CA GLY A 128 5.89 6.26 18.94
C GLY A 128 5.24 7.26 17.96
N LEU A 129 3.96 7.14 17.68
CA LEU A 129 3.21 8.18 16.96
C LEU A 129 2.97 9.38 17.90
N ASP A 130 3.16 10.58 17.35
CA ASP A 130 2.69 11.79 18.03
C ASP A 130 1.16 11.73 18.18
N PRO A 131 0.57 12.05 19.34
CA PRO A 131 -0.88 12.01 19.53
C PRO A 131 -1.68 12.91 18.58
N ALA A 132 -1.09 13.98 18.05
CA ALA A 132 -1.72 14.81 17.03
C ALA A 132 -1.75 14.07 15.68
N VAL A 133 -0.63 13.45 15.29
CA VAL A 133 -0.54 12.65 14.05
C VAL A 133 -1.49 11.46 14.09
N GLU A 134 -1.58 10.75 15.21
CA GLU A 134 -2.51 9.64 15.41
C GLU A 134 -3.97 10.10 15.20
N ARG A 135 -4.37 11.21 15.81
CA ARG A 135 -5.71 11.80 15.61
C ARG A 135 -5.96 12.17 14.16
N ASP A 136 -4.97 12.75 13.48
CA ASP A 136 -5.09 13.15 12.06
C ASP A 136 -5.23 11.94 11.15
N ILE A 137 -4.52 10.85 11.42
CA ILE A 137 -4.67 9.57 10.73
C ILE A 137 -6.11 9.06 10.89
N MET A 138 -6.60 8.94 12.13
CA MET A 138 -7.95 8.44 12.43
C MET A 138 -9.04 9.29 11.76
N GLN A 139 -8.92 10.62 11.80
CA GLN A 139 -9.87 11.53 11.13
C GLN A 139 -9.80 11.39 9.61
N THR A 140 -8.60 11.25 9.06
CA THR A 140 -8.41 11.05 7.63
C THR A 140 -9.07 9.74 7.18
N CYS A 141 -8.90 8.66 7.94
CA CYS A 141 -9.55 7.38 7.67
C CYS A 141 -11.09 7.50 7.66
N LYS A 142 -11.68 8.18 8.65
CA LYS A 142 -13.15 8.42 8.67
C LYS A 142 -13.61 9.18 7.44
N ARG A 143 -12.89 10.23 7.03
CA ARG A 143 -13.23 11.01 5.83
C ARG A 143 -13.14 10.17 4.55
N ILE A 144 -12.08 9.37 4.41
CA ILE A 144 -11.91 8.47 3.25
C ILE A 144 -13.03 7.43 3.21
N TYR A 145 -13.36 6.83 4.36
CA TYR A 145 -14.42 5.83 4.48
C TYR A 145 -15.76 6.36 3.95
N HIS A 146 -16.18 7.56 4.38
CA HIS A 146 -17.38 8.20 3.89
C HIS A 146 -17.26 8.63 2.41
N LEU A 147 -16.12 9.16 1.99
CA LEU A 147 -15.89 9.60 0.62
C LEU A 147 -16.02 8.46 -0.39
N LEU A 148 -15.54 7.27 0.01
CA LEU A 148 -15.62 6.05 -0.80
C LEU A 148 -16.96 5.31 -0.64
N THR A 149 -17.90 5.85 0.16
CA THR A 149 -19.22 5.24 0.44
C THR A 149 -19.10 3.79 0.93
N ILE A 150 -18.09 3.51 1.76
CA ILE A 150 -17.89 2.18 2.34
C ILE A 150 -18.99 1.94 3.40
N ASP A 151 -19.45 0.70 3.47
CA ASP A 151 -20.50 0.24 4.38
C ASP A 151 -20.02 -0.96 5.20
N GLY A 152 -20.31 -0.98 6.49
CA GLY A 152 -19.99 -2.06 7.41
C GLY A 152 -18.58 -1.96 7.98
N TYR A 153 -17.54 -2.38 7.28
CA TYR A 153 -16.16 -2.35 7.76
C TYR A 153 -15.15 -2.27 6.61
N ALA A 154 -13.96 -1.73 6.92
CA ALA A 154 -12.85 -1.71 5.98
C ALA A 154 -11.50 -1.58 6.68
N ARG A 155 -10.43 -2.02 6.03
CA ARG A 155 -9.05 -1.66 6.38
C ARG A 155 -8.54 -0.63 5.38
N LEU A 156 -8.01 0.46 5.91
CA LEU A 156 -7.38 1.52 5.11
C LEU A 156 -5.86 1.39 5.25
N ASP A 157 -5.17 1.32 4.13
CA ASP A 157 -3.72 1.16 4.07
C ASP A 157 -3.09 2.51 3.73
N LEU A 158 -2.14 2.95 4.55
CA LEU A 158 -1.56 4.29 4.53
C LEU A 158 -0.03 4.24 4.53
N ARG A 159 0.59 5.31 4.03
CA ARG A 159 2.01 5.61 4.27
C ARG A 159 2.12 6.90 5.08
N LEU A 160 2.95 6.86 6.12
CA LEU A 160 3.30 8.02 6.94
C LEU A 160 4.78 8.34 6.73
N THR A 161 5.07 9.50 6.15
CA THR A 161 6.45 9.94 5.92
C THR A 161 7.14 10.39 7.22
N ALA A 162 8.46 10.54 7.18
CA ALA A 162 9.23 11.11 8.30
C ALA A 162 8.83 12.57 8.63
N ALA A 163 8.21 13.28 7.69
CA ALA A 163 7.64 14.62 7.89
C ALA A 163 6.19 14.59 8.42
N ASN A 164 5.67 13.42 8.80
CA ASN A 164 4.30 13.20 9.24
C ASN A 164 3.23 13.48 8.17
N GLU A 165 3.60 13.42 6.89
CA GLU A 165 2.63 13.50 5.81
C GLU A 165 1.93 12.15 5.62
N ILE A 166 0.60 12.17 5.56
CA ILE A 166 -0.25 10.98 5.43
C ILE A 166 -0.61 10.77 3.97
N TYR A 167 -0.23 9.62 3.41
CA TYR A 167 -0.62 9.19 2.07
C TYR A 167 -1.56 7.99 2.15
N PHE A 168 -2.76 8.14 1.60
CA PHE A 168 -3.69 7.03 1.43
C PHE A 168 -3.27 6.19 0.22
N ILE A 169 -3.15 4.87 0.41
CA ILE A 169 -2.71 3.92 -0.62
C ILE A 169 -3.91 3.15 -1.18
N GLU A 170 -4.65 2.45 -0.31
CA GLU A 170 -5.82 1.67 -0.73
C GLU A 170 -6.84 1.51 0.40
N ALA A 171 -8.08 1.19 0.03
CA ALA A 171 -9.12 0.74 0.94
C ALA A 171 -9.51 -0.70 0.62
N ASN A 172 -9.54 -1.53 1.64
CA ASN A 172 -9.96 -2.93 1.56
C ASN A 172 -11.33 -3.06 2.23
N PRO A 173 -12.46 -3.04 1.47
CA PRO A 173 -13.80 -3.09 2.04
C PRO A 173 -14.22 -4.48 2.51
N ASN A 174 -13.36 -5.48 2.31
CA ASN A 174 -13.55 -6.84 2.78
C ASN A 174 -12.22 -7.43 3.27
N PRO A 175 -11.59 -6.86 4.31
CA PRO A 175 -10.36 -7.38 4.86
C PRO A 175 -10.58 -8.76 5.49
N ILE A 176 -9.52 -9.56 5.60
CA ILE A 176 -9.57 -10.87 6.25
C ILE A 176 -9.87 -10.68 7.73
N LEU A 177 -10.87 -11.42 8.25
CA LEU A 177 -11.33 -11.38 9.65
C LEU A 177 -10.77 -12.53 10.51
N ALA A 178 -9.68 -13.18 10.08
CA ALA A 178 -9.03 -14.19 10.89
C ALA A 178 -8.41 -13.56 12.16
N ALA A 179 -8.39 -14.30 13.26
CA ALA A 179 -7.96 -13.79 14.58
C ALA A 179 -6.50 -13.34 14.64
N ASP A 180 -5.67 -13.74 13.69
CA ASP A 180 -4.26 -13.39 13.54
C ASP A 180 -4.01 -12.30 12.49
N GLU A 181 -5.07 -11.75 11.88
CA GLU A 181 -4.98 -10.71 10.86
C GLU A 181 -5.19 -9.30 11.43
N ASP A 182 -4.63 -8.31 10.73
CA ASP A 182 -4.54 -6.92 11.19
C ASP A 182 -5.88 -6.24 11.51
N PHE A 183 -6.98 -6.69 10.90
CA PHE A 183 -8.30 -6.10 11.19
C PHE A 183 -8.92 -6.66 12.46
N ALA A 184 -8.64 -7.93 12.81
CA ALA A 184 -9.27 -8.63 13.92
C ALA A 184 -8.51 -8.49 15.25
N GLN A 185 -7.27 -8.01 15.24
CA GLN A 185 -6.43 -7.74 16.40
C GLN A 185 -6.48 -6.29 16.83
#